data_af451e45060179f6d9c217973d2e435e
#
_entry.id   af451e45060179f6d9c217973d2e435e
#
_cell.length_a   1.000
_cell.length_b   1.000
_cell.length_c   1.000
_cell.angle_alpha   90.00
_cell.angle_beta   90.00
_cell.angle_gamma   90.00
#
_symmetry.space_group_name_H-M   'P 1'
#
loop_
_entity.id
_entity.type
_entity.pdbx_description
1 polymer ?
#
loop_
_entity_poly.entity_id
_entity_poly.type
_entity_poly.pdbx_seq_one_letter_code
_entity_poly.pdbx_strand_id
1 'polypeptide(L)'
;MIKNALLSLKKNIGKTILLFVIIVVITNLVIAGLSIQSATKKSMDQIRSSLGNDVTLSVDFRNMMKNREPGAAVSNETSLTTTMADSLKDLKYVKNYNYQISTSANSNSISAVETASDNSNNQPEQASNQVDFTISANTTMKYLDSFTNNNYKLTKGRLLTTKDQNTNNCVIETNLASDNDLSVGDTFTITTTVNDETITQELTIVGIDRKSVV
;
A
#
# COMPACT_ATOMS: atom_id res chain seq x y z
N MET A 1 19.63 -54.60 -36.61
CA MET A 1 19.83 -53.19 -36.95
C MET A 1 20.60 -52.44 -35.84
N ILE A 2 20.22 -52.46 -34.57
CA ILE A 2 20.87 -51.76 -33.46
C ILE A 2 22.35 -52.11 -33.27
N LYS A 3 22.72 -53.39 -33.41
CA LYS A 3 24.11 -53.88 -33.27
C LYS A 3 25.06 -53.29 -34.33
N ASN A 4 24.61 -53.12 -35.55
CA ASN A 4 25.38 -52.50 -36.63
C ASN A 4 25.52 -50.99 -36.44
N ALA A 5 24.50 -50.32 -35.91
CA ALA A 5 24.55 -48.91 -35.56
C ALA A 5 25.56 -48.65 -34.43
N LEU A 6 25.59 -49.49 -33.39
CA LEU A 6 26.55 -49.41 -32.29
C LEU A 6 28.00 -49.65 -32.75
N LEU A 7 28.24 -50.56 -33.67
CA LEU A 7 29.56 -50.81 -34.27
C LEU A 7 30.04 -49.63 -35.15
N SER A 8 29.13 -48.95 -35.85
CA SER A 8 29.43 -47.76 -36.63
C SER A 8 29.81 -46.56 -35.74
N LEU A 9 29.10 -46.39 -34.60
CA LEU A 9 29.44 -45.41 -33.57
C LEU A 9 30.84 -45.62 -33.00
N LYS A 10 31.20 -46.88 -32.71
CA LYS A 10 32.52 -47.23 -32.16
C LYS A 10 33.64 -47.02 -33.19
N LYS A 11 33.38 -47.16 -34.50
CA LYS A 11 34.38 -46.98 -35.55
C LYS A 11 34.72 -45.50 -35.80
N ASN A 12 33.79 -44.58 -35.50
CA ASN A 12 33.93 -43.12 -35.72
C ASN A 12 33.73 -42.31 -34.42
N ILE A 13 34.38 -42.72 -33.35
CA ILE A 13 34.23 -42.12 -32.00
C ILE A 13 34.36 -40.61 -31.99
N GLY A 14 35.34 -40.02 -32.71
CA GLY A 14 35.54 -38.57 -32.73
C GLY A 14 34.37 -37.82 -33.32
N LYS A 15 33.76 -38.30 -34.41
CA LYS A 15 32.55 -37.67 -35.00
C LYS A 15 31.33 -37.81 -34.11
N THR A 16 31.23 -38.94 -33.40
CA THR A 16 30.11 -39.20 -32.45
C THR A 16 30.18 -38.29 -31.25
N ILE A 17 31.39 -38.11 -30.68
CA ILE A 17 31.61 -37.20 -29.55
C ILE A 17 31.29 -35.73 -29.97
N LEU A 18 31.75 -35.31 -31.15
CA LEU A 18 31.46 -33.96 -31.66
C LEU A 18 29.96 -33.75 -31.81
N LEU A 19 29.25 -34.74 -32.40
CA LEU A 19 27.79 -34.65 -32.56
C LEU A 19 27.08 -34.63 -31.19
N PHE A 20 27.54 -35.43 -30.23
CA PHE A 20 26.99 -35.40 -28.87
C PHE A 20 27.18 -34.04 -28.18
N VAL A 21 28.37 -33.45 -28.30
CA VAL A 21 28.64 -32.10 -27.73
C VAL A 21 27.71 -31.07 -28.34
N ILE A 22 27.51 -31.09 -29.67
CA ILE A 22 26.61 -30.18 -30.33
C ILE A 22 25.17 -30.33 -29.81
N ILE A 23 24.69 -31.55 -29.68
CA ILE A 23 23.34 -31.82 -29.13
C ILE A 23 23.22 -31.27 -27.70
N VAL A 24 24.22 -31.50 -26.84
CA VAL A 24 24.24 -31.03 -25.47
C VAL A 24 24.20 -29.51 -25.43
N VAL A 25 24.97 -28.80 -26.27
CA VAL A 25 24.99 -27.35 -26.36
C VAL A 25 23.61 -26.80 -26.79
N ILE A 26 23.03 -27.39 -27.85
CA ILE A 26 21.71 -26.98 -28.34
C ILE A 26 20.63 -27.18 -27.25
N THR A 27 20.66 -28.33 -26.58
CA THR A 27 19.70 -28.64 -25.52
C THR A 27 19.80 -27.64 -24.36
N ASN A 28 21.01 -27.29 -23.94
CA ASN A 28 21.23 -26.29 -22.91
C ASN A 28 20.72 -24.91 -23.34
N LEU A 29 20.95 -24.52 -24.59
CA LEU A 29 20.44 -23.25 -25.14
C LEU A 29 18.90 -23.20 -25.13
N VAL A 30 18.25 -24.29 -25.51
CA VAL A 30 16.78 -24.39 -25.50
C VAL A 30 16.24 -24.27 -24.06
N ILE A 31 16.85 -25.01 -23.13
CA ILE A 31 16.45 -24.98 -21.71
C ILE A 31 16.63 -23.55 -21.13
N ALA A 32 17.77 -22.92 -21.43
CA ALA A 32 18.02 -21.55 -21.00
C ALA A 32 16.96 -20.58 -21.57
N GLY A 33 16.62 -20.69 -22.85
CA GLY A 33 15.60 -19.89 -23.50
C GLY A 33 14.20 -20.05 -22.86
N LEU A 34 13.80 -21.29 -22.60
CA LEU A 34 12.52 -21.59 -21.92
C LEU A 34 12.51 -21.07 -20.48
N SER A 35 13.64 -21.16 -19.78
CA SER A 35 13.76 -20.64 -18.41
C SER A 35 13.59 -19.13 -18.37
N ILE A 36 14.25 -18.41 -19.30
CA ILE A 36 14.09 -16.94 -19.42
C ILE A 36 12.65 -16.58 -19.75
N GLN A 37 12.02 -17.27 -20.71
CA GLN A 37 10.63 -17.03 -21.07
C GLN A 37 9.68 -17.25 -19.89
N SER A 38 9.87 -18.31 -19.12
CA SER A 38 9.07 -18.61 -17.93
C SER A 38 9.26 -17.55 -16.84
N ALA A 39 10.52 -17.14 -16.59
CA ALA A 39 10.83 -16.09 -15.63
C ALA A 39 10.20 -14.74 -16.02
N THR A 40 10.31 -14.37 -17.30
CA THR A 40 9.73 -13.12 -17.84
C THR A 40 8.21 -13.13 -17.72
N LYS A 41 7.55 -14.24 -18.07
CA LYS A 41 6.11 -14.37 -17.94
C LYS A 41 5.66 -14.22 -16.48
N LYS A 42 6.34 -14.91 -15.55
CA LYS A 42 6.06 -14.82 -14.13
C LYS A 42 6.26 -13.40 -13.58
N SER A 43 7.34 -12.72 -13.97
CA SER A 43 7.58 -11.31 -13.62
C SER A 43 6.49 -10.39 -14.17
N MET A 44 6.07 -10.60 -15.42
CA MET A 44 5.01 -9.79 -16.04
C MET A 44 3.65 -10.01 -15.36
N ASP A 45 3.31 -11.24 -15.00
CA ASP A 45 2.09 -11.56 -14.27
C ASP A 45 2.13 -10.97 -12.85
N GLN A 46 3.29 -10.97 -12.21
CA GLN A 46 3.49 -10.33 -10.90
C GLN A 46 3.36 -8.82 -10.99
N ILE A 47 3.97 -8.18 -12.00
CA ILE A 47 3.84 -6.75 -12.26
C ILE A 47 2.37 -6.38 -12.56
N ARG A 48 1.69 -7.15 -13.40
CA ARG A 48 0.26 -6.93 -13.69
C ARG A 48 -0.63 -7.11 -12.46
N SER A 49 -0.31 -8.04 -11.58
CA SER A 49 -1.07 -8.23 -10.33
C SER A 49 -0.78 -7.16 -9.30
N SER A 50 0.43 -6.61 -9.26
CA SER A 50 0.81 -5.51 -8.36
C SER A 50 0.41 -4.13 -8.89
N LEU A 51 0.42 -3.94 -10.20
CA LEU A 51 -0.09 -2.70 -10.81
C LEU A 51 -1.62 -2.62 -10.84
N GLY A 52 -2.33 -3.70 -10.48
CA GLY A 52 -3.80 -3.78 -10.38
C GLY A 52 -4.56 -2.80 -11.30
N ASN A 53 -5.76 -3.08 -11.65
CA ASN A 53 -6.65 -2.06 -12.19
C ASN A 53 -7.35 -1.40 -11.00
N ASP A 54 -6.57 -0.68 -10.17
CA ASP A 54 -7.14 0.05 -9.06
C ASP A 54 -7.85 1.29 -9.60
N VAL A 55 -9.12 1.40 -9.26
CA VAL A 55 -9.95 2.55 -9.60
C VAL A 55 -10.25 3.29 -8.31
N THR A 56 -9.76 4.51 -8.20
CA THR A 56 -10.05 5.39 -7.07
C THR A 56 -11.17 6.34 -7.42
N LEU A 57 -12.24 6.29 -6.64
CA LEU A 57 -13.29 7.29 -6.70
C LEU A 57 -12.93 8.42 -5.75
N SER A 58 -12.71 9.61 -6.28
CA SER A 58 -12.37 10.80 -5.49
C SER A 58 -13.20 12.00 -5.94
N VAL A 59 -13.37 12.97 -5.04
CA VAL A 59 -14.03 14.24 -5.39
C VAL A 59 -13.10 15.04 -6.30
N ASP A 60 -13.61 15.52 -7.42
CA ASP A 60 -12.86 16.41 -8.32
C ASP A 60 -12.86 17.85 -7.77
N PHE A 61 -11.97 18.09 -6.80
CA PHE A 61 -11.78 19.42 -6.22
C PHE A 61 -11.41 20.49 -7.25
N ARG A 62 -10.77 20.11 -8.36
CA ARG A 62 -10.36 21.07 -9.38
C ARG A 62 -11.58 21.64 -10.12
N ASN A 63 -12.52 20.81 -10.51
CA ASN A 63 -13.76 21.25 -11.13
C ASN A 63 -14.67 21.97 -10.14
N MET A 64 -14.69 21.52 -8.89
CA MET A 64 -15.43 22.17 -7.82
C MET A 64 -14.94 23.60 -7.56
N MET A 65 -13.62 23.81 -7.52
CA MET A 65 -13.01 25.14 -7.35
C MET A 65 -13.19 26.02 -8.59
N LYS A 66 -13.21 25.44 -9.79
CA LYS A 66 -13.35 26.17 -11.04
C LYS A 66 -14.76 26.74 -11.26
N ASN A 67 -15.77 26.04 -10.75
CA ASN A 67 -17.17 26.42 -10.85
C ASN A 67 -17.68 27.21 -9.64
N ARG A 68 -16.78 27.59 -8.73
CA ARG A 68 -17.11 28.32 -7.50
C ARG A 68 -17.23 29.81 -7.77
N GLU A 69 -18.34 30.43 -7.36
CA GLU A 69 -18.44 31.87 -7.29
C GLU A 69 -17.50 32.42 -6.22
N PRO A 70 -16.85 33.58 -6.45
CA PRO A 70 -15.99 34.19 -5.46
C PRO A 70 -16.79 34.51 -4.16
N GLY A 71 -16.39 33.89 -3.04
CA GLY A 71 -17.02 34.09 -1.73
C GLY A 71 -18.08 33.05 -1.32
N ALA A 72 -18.45 32.13 -2.19
CA ALA A 72 -19.36 31.05 -1.79
C ALA A 72 -18.67 30.03 -0.84
N ALA A 73 -19.38 29.65 0.23
CA ALA A 73 -18.92 28.56 1.09
C ALA A 73 -18.82 27.25 0.30
N VAL A 74 -17.89 26.36 0.68
CA VAL A 74 -17.84 25.01 0.11
C VAL A 74 -19.08 24.28 0.59
N SER A 75 -20.04 24.05 -0.31
CA SER A 75 -21.20 23.23 0.05
C SER A 75 -20.75 21.78 0.24
N ASN A 76 -21.13 21.19 1.36
CA ASN A 76 -20.84 19.78 1.68
C ASN A 76 -21.60 18.79 0.79
N GLU A 77 -22.37 19.27 -0.19
CA GLU A 77 -23.22 18.44 -1.05
C GLU A 77 -22.46 17.54 -2.02
N THR A 78 -21.13 17.73 -2.17
CA THR A 78 -20.30 16.96 -3.10
C THR A 78 -19.41 15.94 -2.38
N SER A 79 -19.67 15.63 -1.12
CA SER A 79 -18.90 14.62 -0.42
C SER A 79 -19.29 13.21 -0.91
N LEU A 80 -18.28 12.37 -1.13
CA LEU A 80 -18.50 10.96 -1.42
C LEU A 80 -19.09 10.29 -0.17
N THR A 81 -20.23 9.64 -0.34
CA THR A 81 -20.86 8.90 0.74
C THR A 81 -20.56 7.40 0.61
N THR A 82 -20.57 6.69 1.71
CA THR A 82 -20.42 5.23 1.72
C THR A 82 -21.52 4.56 0.89
N THR A 83 -22.73 5.13 0.84
CA THR A 83 -23.85 4.63 0.03
C THR A 83 -23.53 4.68 -1.47
N MET A 84 -22.87 5.73 -1.95
CA MET A 84 -22.44 5.81 -3.36
C MET A 84 -21.36 4.76 -3.66
N ALA A 85 -20.43 4.56 -2.76
CA ALA A 85 -19.38 3.56 -2.91
C ALA A 85 -19.93 2.12 -2.77
N ASP A 86 -20.92 1.90 -1.94
CA ASP A 86 -21.58 0.60 -1.77
C ASP A 86 -22.27 0.13 -3.07
N SER A 87 -22.76 1.04 -3.90
CA SER A 87 -23.33 0.67 -5.21
C SER A 87 -22.29 0.11 -6.18
N LEU A 88 -21.00 0.40 -5.96
CA LEU A 88 -19.91 -0.05 -6.82
C LEU A 88 -19.30 -1.38 -6.36
N LYS A 89 -19.37 -1.71 -5.07
CA LYS A 89 -18.75 -2.94 -4.53
C LYS A 89 -19.34 -4.23 -5.10
N ASP A 90 -20.63 -4.20 -5.46
CA ASP A 90 -21.36 -5.36 -5.95
C ASP A 90 -21.24 -5.56 -7.47
N LEU A 91 -20.46 -4.73 -8.16
CA LEU A 91 -20.21 -4.89 -9.58
C LEU A 91 -19.40 -6.17 -9.85
N LYS A 92 -19.79 -6.92 -10.87
CA LYS A 92 -19.21 -8.22 -11.27
C LYS A 92 -17.68 -8.27 -11.35
N TYR A 93 -17.04 -7.14 -11.66
CA TYR A 93 -15.61 -7.06 -11.90
C TYR A 93 -14.83 -6.50 -10.70
N VAL A 94 -15.51 -6.04 -9.64
CA VAL A 94 -14.90 -5.58 -8.40
C VAL A 94 -14.58 -6.80 -7.54
N LYS A 95 -13.30 -7.05 -7.31
CA LYS A 95 -12.84 -8.17 -6.45
C LYS A 95 -12.68 -7.76 -5.00
N ASN A 96 -12.16 -6.55 -4.79
CA ASN A 96 -11.88 -6.00 -3.47
C ASN A 96 -12.18 -4.50 -3.50
N TYR A 97 -12.48 -3.95 -2.36
CA TYR A 97 -12.67 -2.52 -2.18
C TYR A 97 -12.09 -2.07 -0.84
N ASN A 98 -11.75 -0.80 -0.75
CA ASN A 98 -11.28 -0.17 0.48
C ASN A 98 -11.84 1.25 0.55
N TYR A 99 -12.46 1.60 1.66
CA TYR A 99 -12.85 2.97 1.95
C TYR A 99 -11.73 3.62 2.72
N GLN A 100 -11.35 4.82 2.33
CA GLN A 100 -10.36 5.62 3.03
C GLN A 100 -10.95 6.99 3.33
N ILE A 101 -10.88 7.37 4.60
CA ILE A 101 -11.30 8.67 5.11
C ILE A 101 -10.14 9.23 5.91
N SER A 102 -9.77 10.47 5.65
CA SER A 102 -8.75 11.16 6.44
C SER A 102 -9.39 12.28 7.23
N THR A 103 -9.04 12.37 8.49
CA THR A 103 -9.43 13.45 9.38
C THR A 103 -8.24 13.90 10.20
N SER A 104 -8.37 15.08 10.76
CA SER A 104 -7.38 15.68 11.64
C SER A 104 -7.76 15.49 13.10
N ALA A 105 -6.79 15.27 13.96
CA ALA A 105 -7.01 15.16 15.39
C ALA A 105 -5.84 15.75 16.18
N ASN A 106 -6.09 16.06 17.44
CA ASN A 106 -5.09 16.46 18.43
C ASN A 106 -5.01 15.41 19.52
N SER A 107 -3.97 15.42 20.32
CA SER A 107 -3.84 14.57 21.48
C SER A 107 -3.20 15.34 22.64
N ASN A 108 -3.70 15.12 23.84
CA ASN A 108 -3.07 15.59 25.06
C ASN A 108 -2.25 14.48 25.77
N SER A 109 -2.32 13.27 25.25
CA SER A 109 -1.66 12.08 25.85
C SER A 109 -0.37 11.69 25.16
N ILE A 110 -0.18 12.14 23.89
CA ILE A 110 1.02 11.87 23.09
C ILE A 110 1.46 13.14 22.37
N SER A 111 2.74 13.25 22.08
CA SER A 111 3.33 14.36 21.33
C SER A 111 3.46 13.99 19.85
N ALA A 112 3.19 14.96 18.99
CA ALA A 112 3.42 14.81 17.55
C ALA A 112 4.92 14.71 17.25
N VAL A 113 5.28 13.95 16.23
CA VAL A 113 6.64 13.86 15.72
C VAL A 113 6.95 15.13 14.92
N GLU A 114 7.97 15.88 15.35
CA GLU A 114 8.45 17.01 14.56
C GLU A 114 9.09 16.51 13.27
N THR A 115 8.46 16.78 12.13
CA THR A 115 9.07 16.55 10.83
C THR A 115 9.98 17.71 10.49
N ALA A 116 11.23 17.44 10.11
CA ALA A 116 12.25 18.43 9.76
C ALA A 116 11.90 19.32 8.54
N SER A 117 10.65 19.35 8.10
CA SER A 117 10.15 20.17 7.00
C SER A 117 9.62 21.55 7.41
N ASP A 118 9.59 21.87 8.68
CA ASP A 118 9.19 23.21 9.14
C ASP A 118 10.36 24.21 9.03
N ASN A 119 10.86 24.40 7.82
CA ASN A 119 11.47 25.66 7.41
C ASN A 119 10.37 26.69 7.16
N SER A 120 9.55 26.98 8.14
CA SER A 120 8.67 28.13 8.09
C SER A 120 9.45 29.39 8.43
N ASN A 121 9.81 30.12 7.35
CA ASN A 121 10.11 31.53 7.45
C ASN A 121 9.14 32.23 8.39
N ASN A 122 9.67 32.85 9.45
CA ASN A 122 9.13 33.95 10.24
C ASN A 122 7.77 34.50 9.80
N GLN A 123 6.70 33.80 10.10
CA GLN A 123 5.39 34.41 10.20
C GLN A 123 4.98 34.41 11.68
N PRO A 124 4.48 35.54 12.20
CA PRO A 124 4.06 35.61 13.59
C PRO A 124 2.96 34.59 13.83
N GLU A 125 3.07 33.89 14.96
CA GLU A 125 2.09 32.94 15.47
C GLU A 125 0.69 33.55 15.48
N GLN A 126 -0.02 33.43 14.38
CA GLN A 126 -1.47 33.40 14.47
C GLN A 126 -1.81 32.03 15.00
N ALA A 127 -2.53 31.97 16.11
CA ALA A 127 -3.10 30.75 16.67
C ALA A 127 -4.03 30.08 15.64
N SER A 128 -3.44 29.49 14.64
CA SER A 128 -4.11 28.56 13.74
C SER A 128 -4.25 27.26 14.52
N ASN A 129 -5.41 26.65 14.50
CA ASN A 129 -5.70 25.32 15.01
C ASN A 129 -4.67 24.33 14.42
N GLN A 130 -3.50 24.25 15.07
CA GLN A 130 -2.43 23.37 14.64
C GLN A 130 -2.93 21.96 14.93
N VAL A 131 -3.07 21.20 13.89
CA VAL A 131 -3.50 19.81 13.96
C VAL A 131 -2.27 18.95 14.10
N ASP A 132 -2.17 18.22 15.20
CA ASP A 132 -0.99 17.43 15.52
C ASP A 132 -0.92 16.13 14.72
N PHE A 133 -2.08 15.54 14.39
CA PHE A 133 -2.16 14.21 13.79
C PHE A 133 -3.13 14.16 12.61
N THR A 134 -2.76 13.41 11.60
CA THR A 134 -3.68 12.96 10.54
C THR A 134 -4.06 11.52 10.78
N ILE A 135 -5.36 11.27 10.93
CA ILE A 135 -5.92 9.93 11.06
C ILE A 135 -6.44 9.49 9.72
N SER A 136 -6.00 8.34 9.25
CA SER A 136 -6.53 7.69 8.06
C SER A 136 -7.32 6.45 8.46
N ALA A 137 -8.64 6.58 8.48
CA ALA A 137 -9.53 5.45 8.69
C ALA A 137 -9.73 4.70 7.37
N ASN A 138 -9.66 3.37 7.42
CA ASN A 138 -9.82 2.53 6.24
C ASN A 138 -10.45 1.18 6.61
N THR A 139 -11.06 0.52 5.63
CA THR A 139 -11.71 -0.78 5.85
C THR A 139 -10.69 -1.89 6.10
N THR A 140 -9.54 -1.83 5.44
CA THR A 140 -8.41 -2.76 5.61
C THR A 140 -7.13 -2.14 5.10
N MET A 141 -6.05 -2.30 5.85
CA MET A 141 -4.73 -1.79 5.42
C MET A 141 -4.10 -2.62 4.31
N LYS A 142 -4.59 -3.84 4.07
CA LYS A 142 -4.03 -4.75 3.06
C LYS A 142 -4.01 -4.15 1.64
N TYR A 143 -4.97 -3.30 1.32
CA TYR A 143 -5.14 -2.72 -0.03
C TYR A 143 -4.74 -1.24 -0.09
N LEU A 144 -4.08 -0.71 0.93
CA LEU A 144 -3.50 0.62 0.85
C LEU A 144 -2.27 0.60 -0.06
N ASP A 145 -2.16 1.58 -0.96
CA ASP A 145 -1.03 1.73 -1.87
C ASP A 145 0.31 1.76 -1.15
N SER A 146 0.35 2.37 0.02
CA SER A 146 1.54 2.43 0.86
C SER A 146 2.07 1.05 1.26
N PHE A 147 1.20 0.06 1.47
CA PHE A 147 1.58 -1.32 1.80
C PHE A 147 1.75 -2.20 0.55
N THR A 148 0.92 -2.01 -0.49
CA THR A 148 1.01 -2.78 -1.73
C THR A 148 2.28 -2.44 -2.51
N ASN A 149 2.72 -1.19 -2.49
CA ASN A 149 3.94 -0.72 -3.13
C ASN A 149 5.21 -0.86 -2.26
N ASN A 150 5.13 -1.56 -1.13
CA ASN A 150 6.22 -1.74 -0.16
C ASN A 150 6.81 -0.43 0.41
N ASN A 151 6.09 0.68 0.33
CA ASN A 151 6.51 1.94 0.92
C ASN A 151 6.41 1.94 2.46
N TYR A 152 5.54 1.08 3.00
CA TYR A 152 5.38 0.85 4.43
C TYR A 152 5.56 -0.62 4.76
N LYS A 153 6.14 -0.91 5.91
CA LYS A 153 6.32 -2.26 6.44
C LYS A 153 5.90 -2.30 7.90
N LEU A 154 5.12 -3.31 8.23
CA LEU A 154 4.82 -3.60 9.62
C LEU A 154 6.11 -3.99 10.37
N THR A 155 6.38 -3.31 11.46
CA THR A 155 7.55 -3.56 12.32
C THR A 155 7.18 -4.47 13.48
N LYS A 156 6.03 -4.22 14.11
CA LYS A 156 5.51 -5.03 15.24
C LYS A 156 3.99 -5.15 15.14
N GLY A 157 3.43 -6.20 15.71
CA GLY A 157 2.00 -6.43 15.78
C GLY A 157 1.38 -6.89 14.45
N ARG A 158 0.23 -6.35 14.09
CA ARG A 158 -0.53 -6.70 12.89
C ARG A 158 -1.17 -5.50 12.21
N LEU A 159 -1.49 -5.63 10.93
CA LEU A 159 -2.28 -4.65 10.18
C LEU A 159 -3.76 -4.72 10.58
N LEU A 160 -4.48 -3.62 10.35
CA LEU A 160 -5.93 -3.58 10.46
C LEU A 160 -6.57 -4.42 9.35
N THR A 161 -7.61 -5.15 9.72
CA THR A 161 -8.37 -6.02 8.85
C THR A 161 -9.85 -5.65 8.92
N THR A 162 -10.68 -6.26 8.08
CA THR A 162 -12.13 -6.08 8.13
C THR A 162 -12.76 -6.46 9.48
N LYS A 163 -12.06 -7.24 10.32
CA LYS A 163 -12.51 -7.59 11.67
C LYS A 163 -12.36 -6.44 12.68
N ASP A 164 -11.54 -5.45 12.34
CA ASP A 164 -11.31 -4.27 13.17
C ASP A 164 -12.30 -3.14 12.89
N GLN A 165 -13.27 -3.36 12.01
CA GLN A 165 -14.35 -2.40 11.77
C GLN A 165 -15.16 -2.16 13.04
N ASN A 166 -15.49 -0.90 13.31
CA ASN A 166 -16.16 -0.45 14.53
C ASN A 166 -15.41 -0.77 15.84
N THR A 167 -14.09 -0.92 15.75
CA THR A 167 -13.22 -1.00 16.93
C THR A 167 -12.33 0.23 17.01
N ASN A 168 -11.71 0.43 18.16
CA ASN A 168 -10.76 1.52 18.40
C ASN A 168 -9.30 1.08 18.14
N ASN A 169 -9.11 0.03 17.36
CA ASN A 169 -7.79 -0.46 17.02
C ASN A 169 -7.10 0.47 16.03
N CYS A 170 -5.83 0.76 16.24
CA CYS A 170 -5.03 1.58 15.34
C CYS A 170 -3.65 0.98 15.06
N VAL A 171 -3.05 1.43 13.99
CA VAL A 171 -1.64 1.21 13.66
C VAL A 171 -0.97 2.58 13.63
N ILE A 172 0.18 2.71 14.28
CA ILE A 172 0.92 3.95 14.38
C ILE A 172 2.30 3.83 13.73
N GLU A 173 2.89 4.95 13.34
CA GLU A 173 4.24 5.00 12.79
C GLU A 173 5.30 4.73 13.87
N THR A 174 6.41 4.12 13.48
CA THR A 174 7.52 3.76 14.38
C THR A 174 8.11 4.97 15.10
N ASN A 175 8.23 6.14 14.43
CA ASN A 175 8.75 7.34 15.07
C ASN A 175 7.81 7.84 16.18
N LEU A 176 6.50 7.87 15.89
CA LEU A 176 5.50 8.23 16.90
C LEU A 176 5.53 7.27 18.08
N ALA A 177 5.69 5.97 17.83
CA ALA A 177 5.80 4.97 18.89
C ALA A 177 7.06 5.17 19.75
N SER A 178 8.21 5.45 19.13
CA SER A 178 9.48 5.62 19.87
C SER A 178 9.53 6.93 20.64
N ASP A 179 9.01 8.02 20.09
CA ASP A 179 9.06 9.35 20.71
C ASP A 179 8.11 9.47 21.92
N ASN A 180 7.13 8.57 22.02
CA ASN A 180 6.15 8.52 23.09
C ASN A 180 6.24 7.23 23.93
N ASP A 181 7.29 6.41 23.79
CA ASP A 181 7.49 5.14 24.50
C ASP A 181 6.31 4.15 24.38
N LEU A 182 5.63 4.14 23.22
CA LEU A 182 4.45 3.33 22.99
C LEU A 182 4.78 1.97 22.37
N SER A 183 4.03 0.96 22.77
CA SER A 183 4.15 -0.43 22.31
C SER A 183 2.80 -0.98 21.85
N VAL A 184 2.84 -2.10 21.13
CA VAL A 184 1.61 -2.83 20.77
C VAL A 184 0.89 -3.28 22.04
N GLY A 185 -0.39 -2.95 22.13
CA GLY A 185 -1.24 -3.17 23.30
C GLY A 185 -1.51 -1.94 24.15
N ASP A 186 -0.71 -0.88 24.01
CA ASP A 186 -0.92 0.37 24.72
C ASP A 186 -2.08 1.16 24.14
N THR A 187 -2.64 2.08 24.92
CA THR A 187 -3.72 2.97 24.51
C THR A 187 -3.30 4.42 24.64
N PHE A 188 -3.88 5.27 23.78
CA PHE A 188 -3.76 6.72 23.85
C PHE A 188 -5.06 7.37 23.41
N THR A 189 -5.22 8.65 23.76
CA THR A 189 -6.45 9.38 23.50
C THR A 189 -6.23 10.43 22.42
N ILE A 190 -7.16 10.50 21.49
CA ILE A 190 -7.24 11.55 20.46
C ILE A 190 -8.49 12.39 20.66
N THR A 191 -8.42 13.61 20.20
CA THR A 191 -9.54 14.56 20.23
C THR A 191 -9.70 15.17 18.83
N THR A 192 -10.91 15.12 18.31
CA THR A 192 -11.26 15.75 17.02
C THR A 192 -12.51 16.58 17.17
N THR A 193 -12.69 17.56 16.31
CA THR A 193 -13.90 18.40 16.29
C THR A 193 -14.69 18.13 15.01
N VAL A 194 -15.93 17.74 15.16
CA VAL A 194 -16.86 17.46 14.07
C VAL A 194 -18.14 18.27 14.31
N ASN A 195 -18.53 19.13 13.37
CA ASN A 195 -19.69 20.02 13.48
C ASN A 195 -19.73 20.83 14.80
N ASP A 196 -18.58 21.40 15.18
CA ASP A 196 -18.38 22.16 16.42
C ASP A 196 -18.51 21.34 17.72
N GLU A 197 -18.65 20.02 17.63
CA GLU A 197 -18.66 19.11 18.76
C GLU A 197 -17.29 18.45 18.91
N THR A 198 -16.71 18.51 20.11
CA THR A 198 -15.43 17.89 20.43
C THR A 198 -15.67 16.44 20.83
N ILE A 199 -15.11 15.53 20.05
CA ILE A 199 -15.18 14.08 20.28
C ILE A 199 -13.82 13.61 20.77
N THR A 200 -13.80 12.90 21.90
CA THR A 200 -12.61 12.30 22.47
C THR A 200 -12.73 10.77 22.34
N GLN A 201 -11.69 10.13 21.80
CA GLN A 201 -11.67 8.70 21.57
C GLN A 201 -10.36 8.07 22.06
N GLU A 202 -10.45 7.01 22.85
CA GLU A 202 -9.31 6.17 23.19
C GLU A 202 -9.05 5.16 22.07
N LEU A 203 -7.79 5.04 21.65
CA LEU A 203 -7.34 4.11 20.62
C LEU A 203 -6.38 3.08 21.22
N THR A 204 -6.44 1.84 20.72
CA THR A 204 -5.55 0.74 21.12
C THR A 204 -4.60 0.41 19.97
N ILE A 205 -3.31 0.38 20.26
CA ILE A 205 -2.26 0.08 19.28
C ILE A 205 -2.21 -1.42 19.02
N VAL A 206 -2.53 -1.85 17.79
CA VAL A 206 -2.44 -3.26 17.39
C VAL A 206 -1.28 -3.54 16.45
N GLY A 207 -0.65 -2.48 15.93
CA GLY A 207 0.52 -2.58 15.08
C GLY A 207 1.34 -1.31 15.04
N ILE A 208 2.61 -1.47 14.70
CA ILE A 208 3.55 -0.37 14.49
C ILE A 208 4.17 -0.57 13.12
N ASP A 209 4.07 0.43 12.27
CA ASP A 209 4.63 0.40 10.92
C ASP A 209 5.85 1.32 10.78
N ARG A 210 6.56 1.17 9.69
CA ARG A 210 7.66 2.04 9.32
C ARG A 210 7.57 2.36 7.83
N LYS A 211 7.64 3.63 7.51
CA LYS A 211 7.85 4.08 6.13
C LYS A 211 9.16 3.50 5.61
N SER A 212 9.11 2.79 4.50
CA SER A 212 10.33 2.31 3.85
C SER A 212 11.07 3.51 3.26
N VAL A 213 12.29 3.75 3.71
CA VAL A 213 13.19 4.72 3.07
C VAL A 213 13.71 4.02 1.81
N VAL A 214 13.32 4.51 0.64
CA VAL A 214 13.86 4.07 -0.66
C VAL A 214 15.03 4.97 -0.99
#